data_6a3f3075770d4eaef0cabaf63e2649ba
#
_entry.id   6a3f3075770d4eaef0cabaf63e2649ba
#
_cell.length_a   1.000
_cell.length_b   1.000
_cell.length_c   1.000
_cell.angle_alpha   90.00
_cell.angle_beta   90.00
_cell.angle_gamma   90.00
#
_symmetry.space_group_name_H-M   'P 1'
#
loop_
_entity.id
_entity.type
_entity.pdbx_description
1 polymer ?
#
loop_
_entity_poly.entity_id
_entity_poly.type
_entity_poly.pdbx_seq_one_letter_code
_entity_poly.pdbx_strand_id
1 'polypeptide(L)'
;MKRYQTALMILGVTLLTACGSDSGGGETPTPTPTPTPIAAPGKASLTLPENNKPCETGEVSGATASVIFTWSSGDDTESFDLSITNSDTNQITNRTNLIATTATVPLTRGHRYAWKVTSKNKGTQTTASDTYKFYLAGDGEENAAPFSAEAIAPQPGSSVTASENNTVTLEWEAADPDSDTLTYTLLIDTVDGRQEATEDNQNLTTNTKEVPVEAGTIYYWSIITSDGSISVNSDVFSFRVN
;
A
#
# COMPACT_ATOMS: atom_id res chain seq x y z
N MET A 1 5.43 -28.05 42.58
CA MET A 1 5.03 -27.95 43.98
C MET A 1 5.19 -26.51 44.45
N LYS A 2 4.12 -25.80 44.65
CA LYS A 2 3.75 -24.90 45.73
C LYS A 2 2.52 -24.12 45.32
N ARG A 3 1.41 -24.56 45.87
CA ARG A 3 0.10 -23.88 45.87
C ARG A 3 0.17 -22.78 46.93
N TYR A 4 -0.44 -21.62 46.70
CA TYR A 4 -0.97 -20.76 47.76
C TYR A 4 -2.38 -20.31 47.40
N GLN A 5 -3.21 -20.59 48.35
CA GLN A 5 -4.62 -20.46 48.53
C GLN A 5 -5.03 -19.01 48.85
N THR A 6 -6.16 -18.65 48.34
CA THR A 6 -7.36 -18.00 48.90
C THR A 6 -7.23 -17.18 50.17
N ALA A 7 -7.70 -15.95 50.15
CA ALA A 7 -8.35 -15.32 51.27
C ALA A 7 -9.54 -14.45 50.81
N LEU A 8 -10.72 -14.93 51.13
CA LEU A 8 -12.02 -14.27 51.07
C LEU A 8 -12.18 -13.45 52.33
N MET A 9 -12.47 -12.13 52.23
CA MET A 9 -12.93 -11.33 53.36
C MET A 9 -14.28 -10.71 53.05
N ILE A 10 -15.29 -11.22 53.70
CA ILE A 10 -16.66 -10.68 53.84
C ILE A 10 -16.66 -9.79 55.09
N LEU A 11 -17.15 -8.56 54.94
CA LEU A 11 -17.58 -7.74 56.10
C LEU A 11 -18.54 -6.68 55.56
N GLY A 12 -19.80 -6.77 55.74
CA GLY A 12 -20.48 -6.41 56.96
C GLY A 12 -21.34 -5.18 56.69
N VAL A 13 -22.63 -5.42 56.47
CA VAL A 13 -23.70 -4.43 56.28
C VAL A 13 -23.95 -3.67 57.59
N THR A 14 -23.99 -2.34 57.57
CA THR A 14 -24.72 -1.54 58.56
C THR A 14 -25.65 -0.55 57.86
N LEU A 15 -26.94 -0.82 57.93
CA LEU A 15 -27.99 0.15 57.61
C LEU A 15 -28.02 1.25 58.69
N LEU A 16 -27.97 2.47 58.26
CA LEU A 16 -28.43 3.62 59.03
C LEU A 16 -29.48 4.36 58.22
N THR A 17 -30.72 4.23 58.66
CA THR A 17 -31.84 5.05 58.21
C THR A 17 -31.78 6.42 58.86
N ALA A 18 -31.65 7.46 58.05
CA ALA A 18 -31.92 8.82 58.48
C ALA A 18 -32.92 9.43 57.46
N CYS A 19 -34.18 9.62 57.91
CA CYS A 19 -35.15 10.48 57.26
C CYS A 19 -34.71 11.94 57.45
N GLY A 20 -34.53 12.66 56.37
CA GLY A 20 -34.42 14.11 56.33
C GLY A 20 -35.10 14.57 55.05
N SER A 21 -36.31 15.15 55.23
CA SER A 21 -37.03 15.84 54.18
C SER A 21 -36.34 17.16 53.89
N ASP A 22 -35.80 17.30 52.72
CA ASP A 22 -35.48 18.62 52.14
C ASP A 22 -35.82 18.65 50.66
N SER A 23 -36.73 19.57 50.34
CA SER A 23 -37.18 19.83 48.98
C SER A 23 -36.14 20.67 48.24
N GLY A 24 -35.19 20.04 47.61
CA GLY A 24 -34.22 20.66 46.71
C GLY A 24 -34.43 20.14 45.27
N GLY A 25 -34.70 21.05 44.33
CA GLY A 25 -34.95 20.75 42.92
C GLY A 25 -33.81 19.92 42.34
N GLY A 26 -34.13 18.70 41.92
CA GLY A 26 -33.22 17.84 41.21
C GLY A 26 -32.93 18.42 39.84
N GLU A 27 -31.80 19.07 39.67
CA GLU A 27 -31.21 19.28 38.37
C GLU A 27 -30.79 17.91 37.81
N THR A 28 -31.54 17.48 36.80
CA THR A 28 -31.15 16.32 36.01
C THR A 28 -29.75 16.60 35.43
N PRO A 29 -28.74 15.74 35.65
CA PRO A 29 -27.44 15.98 35.05
C PRO A 29 -27.60 16.06 33.52
N THR A 30 -27.24 17.20 32.98
CA THR A 30 -27.19 17.38 31.51
C THR A 30 -26.26 16.31 30.94
N PRO A 31 -26.68 15.46 29.99
CA PRO A 31 -25.82 14.45 29.43
C PRO A 31 -24.57 15.13 28.84
N THR A 32 -23.41 14.74 29.33
CA THR A 32 -22.13 15.18 28.75
C THR A 32 -22.15 14.84 27.26
N PRO A 33 -21.93 15.82 26.37
CA PRO A 33 -21.94 15.53 24.94
C PRO A 33 -20.89 14.47 24.62
N THR A 34 -21.34 13.40 24.01
CA THR A 34 -20.42 12.37 23.48
C THR A 34 -19.51 13.05 22.45
N PRO A 35 -18.18 12.96 22.56
CA PRO A 35 -17.28 13.59 21.62
C PRO A 35 -17.58 13.05 20.20
N THR A 36 -17.80 13.95 19.28
CA THR A 36 -17.98 13.58 17.86
C THR A 36 -16.69 12.91 17.38
N PRO A 37 -16.76 11.73 16.77
CA PRO A 37 -15.57 11.07 16.21
C PRO A 37 -14.88 11.98 15.20
N ILE A 38 -13.57 12.13 15.31
CA ILE A 38 -12.76 12.87 14.34
C ILE A 38 -12.69 12.00 13.07
N ALA A 39 -13.04 12.58 11.92
CA ALA A 39 -12.96 11.91 10.63
C ALA A 39 -11.50 11.53 10.30
N ALA A 40 -11.31 10.53 9.44
CA ALA A 40 -9.99 10.18 8.94
C ALA A 40 -9.40 11.35 8.12
N PRO A 41 -8.08 11.58 8.18
CA PRO A 41 -7.43 12.61 7.35
C PRO A 41 -7.52 12.25 5.87
N GLY A 42 -7.43 13.25 5.01
CA GLY A 42 -7.39 13.09 3.56
C GLY A 42 -6.14 12.35 3.08
N LYS A 43 -6.26 11.69 1.93
CA LYS A 43 -5.16 10.97 1.28
C LYS A 43 -4.12 11.97 0.77
N ALA A 44 -2.84 11.75 1.10
CA ALA A 44 -1.74 12.51 0.52
C ALA A 44 -1.55 12.14 -0.97
N SER A 45 -1.22 13.13 -1.80
CA SER A 45 -0.86 12.94 -3.20
C SER A 45 0.65 13.03 -3.37
N LEU A 46 1.29 11.96 -3.83
CA LEU A 46 2.74 11.90 -4.00
C LEU A 46 3.19 12.68 -5.24
N THR A 47 4.38 13.29 -5.17
CA THR A 47 4.91 14.11 -6.27
C THR A 47 6.32 13.67 -6.68
N LEU A 48 7.27 13.63 -5.76
CA LEU A 48 8.67 13.26 -6.04
C LEU A 48 9.21 12.29 -4.97
N PRO A 49 9.99 11.28 -5.38
CA PRO A 49 10.23 10.83 -6.77
C PRO A 49 8.93 10.41 -7.46
N GLU A 50 8.83 10.65 -8.77
CA GLU A 50 7.67 10.25 -9.57
C GLU A 50 7.51 8.73 -9.58
N ASN A 51 6.28 8.27 -9.82
CA ASN A 51 6.04 6.82 -9.94
C ASN A 51 6.75 6.25 -11.16
N ASN A 52 7.36 5.09 -10.99
CA ASN A 52 8.16 4.40 -12.00
C ASN A 52 9.28 5.30 -12.59
N LYS A 53 9.84 6.21 -11.75
CA LYS A 53 10.95 7.07 -12.16
C LYS A 53 12.18 6.22 -12.45
N PRO A 54 12.61 6.13 -13.70
CA PRO A 54 13.91 5.54 -14.03
C PRO A 54 15.01 6.51 -13.56
N CYS A 55 16.02 6.01 -12.90
CA CYS A 55 17.24 6.74 -12.61
C CYS A 55 17.04 8.05 -11.81
N GLU A 56 16.50 7.96 -10.60
CA GLU A 56 16.62 9.03 -9.61
C GLU A 56 18.08 9.11 -9.13
N THR A 57 18.70 10.28 -9.21
CA THR A 57 20.14 10.41 -8.87
C THR A 57 20.41 10.88 -7.45
N GLY A 58 19.57 11.75 -6.90
CA GLY A 58 19.79 12.37 -5.60
C GLY A 58 21.11 13.11 -5.47
N GLU A 59 21.42 13.58 -4.27
CA GLU A 59 22.74 14.15 -3.93
C GLU A 59 23.66 13.02 -3.42
N VAL A 60 24.69 12.69 -4.20
CA VAL A 60 25.54 11.53 -3.97
C VAL A 60 26.52 11.75 -2.84
N SER A 61 26.65 10.78 -1.92
CA SER A 61 27.63 10.71 -0.85
C SER A 61 28.12 9.27 -0.66
N GLY A 62 29.13 8.88 -1.40
CA GLY A 62 29.67 7.50 -1.42
C GLY A 62 28.61 6.49 -1.89
N ALA A 63 28.40 5.43 -1.11
CA ALA A 63 27.42 4.37 -1.41
C ALA A 63 25.96 4.79 -1.23
N THR A 64 25.69 6.04 -0.80
CA THR A 64 24.33 6.56 -0.59
C THR A 64 24.08 7.79 -1.45
N ALA A 65 22.81 8.10 -1.69
CA ALA A 65 22.39 9.40 -2.19
C ALA A 65 21.21 9.93 -1.38
N SER A 66 21.20 11.25 -1.17
CA SER A 66 20.10 11.95 -0.49
C SER A 66 18.98 12.21 -1.48
N VAL A 67 17.85 11.55 -1.29
CA VAL A 67 16.65 11.66 -2.13
C VAL A 67 15.64 12.58 -1.46
N ILE A 68 15.06 13.51 -2.22
CA ILE A 68 14.02 14.41 -1.76
C ILE A 68 12.66 13.81 -2.08
N PHE A 69 11.86 13.57 -1.04
CA PHE A 69 10.47 13.14 -1.14
C PHE A 69 9.56 14.34 -0.99
N THR A 70 8.58 14.49 -1.88
CA THR A 70 7.56 15.55 -1.82
C THR A 70 6.18 14.99 -2.08
N TRP A 71 5.19 15.55 -1.38
CA TRP A 71 3.78 15.21 -1.51
C TRP A 71 2.91 16.42 -1.20
N SER A 72 1.63 16.36 -1.56
CA SER A 72 0.62 17.31 -1.14
C SER A 72 -0.21 16.74 -0.01
N SER A 73 -0.63 17.61 0.94
CA SER A 73 -1.53 17.21 2.01
C SER A 73 -2.95 16.94 1.49
N GLY A 74 -3.59 15.92 2.03
CA GLY A 74 -5.05 15.83 1.99
C GLY A 74 -5.69 16.68 3.09
N ASP A 75 -7.03 16.80 3.05
CA ASP A 75 -7.80 17.56 4.03
C ASP A 75 -7.62 17.00 5.45
N ASP A 76 -7.80 17.85 6.46
CA ASP A 76 -7.77 17.49 7.88
C ASP A 76 -6.51 16.71 8.32
N THR A 77 -5.37 16.91 7.65
CA THR A 77 -4.09 16.26 7.96
C THR A 77 -3.21 17.18 8.81
N GLU A 78 -2.67 16.67 9.92
CA GLU A 78 -1.76 17.40 10.81
C GLU A 78 -0.31 16.92 10.72
N SER A 79 -0.10 15.65 10.38
CA SER A 79 1.25 15.07 10.26
C SER A 79 1.27 13.87 9.32
N PHE A 80 2.47 13.46 8.96
CA PHE A 80 2.72 12.39 8.01
C PHE A 80 3.74 11.40 8.55
N ASP A 81 3.58 10.13 8.18
CA ASP A 81 4.62 9.13 8.27
C ASP A 81 5.02 8.71 6.84
N LEU A 82 6.29 8.95 6.50
CA LEU A 82 6.90 8.49 5.25
C LEU A 82 7.52 7.12 5.48
N SER A 83 7.17 6.16 4.64
CA SER A 83 7.75 4.81 4.63
C SER A 83 8.37 4.54 3.27
N ILE A 84 9.63 4.12 3.27
CA ILE A 84 10.42 3.81 2.07
C ILE A 84 10.93 2.38 2.23
N THR A 85 10.61 1.53 1.27
CA THR A 85 11.04 0.13 1.25
C THR A 85 12.05 -0.07 0.12
N ASN A 86 13.22 -0.58 0.44
CA ASN A 86 14.12 -1.12 -0.57
C ASN A 86 13.51 -2.41 -1.12
N SER A 87 13.14 -2.44 -2.39
CA SER A 87 12.42 -3.56 -3.01
C SER A 87 13.32 -4.79 -3.23
N ASP A 88 14.64 -4.60 -3.23
CA ASP A 88 15.59 -5.69 -3.45
C ASP A 88 15.95 -6.41 -2.13
N THR A 89 15.97 -5.67 -1.01
CA THR A 89 16.36 -6.20 0.31
C THR A 89 15.22 -6.30 1.31
N ASN A 90 14.04 -5.73 0.99
CA ASN A 90 12.90 -5.56 1.89
C ASN A 90 13.19 -4.72 3.15
N GLN A 91 14.28 -3.96 3.15
CA GLN A 91 14.60 -3.07 4.25
C GLN A 91 13.72 -1.83 4.21
N ILE A 92 13.16 -1.45 5.38
CA ILE A 92 12.26 -0.31 5.49
C ILE A 92 12.95 0.85 6.23
N THR A 93 12.89 2.02 5.64
CA THR A 93 13.30 3.29 6.24
C THR A 93 12.08 4.15 6.51
N ASN A 94 11.86 4.54 7.76
CA ASN A 94 10.70 5.35 8.15
C ASN A 94 11.13 6.74 8.63
N ARG A 95 10.30 7.75 8.37
CA ARG A 95 10.31 9.08 8.98
C ARG A 95 8.91 9.36 9.50
N THR A 96 8.76 9.56 10.79
CA THR A 96 7.45 9.67 11.43
C THR A 96 7.20 11.07 11.96
N ASN A 97 5.91 11.43 12.11
CA ASN A 97 5.46 12.71 12.65
C ASN A 97 6.00 13.94 11.91
N LEU A 98 6.16 13.84 10.59
CA LEU A 98 6.55 14.96 9.75
C LEU A 98 5.39 15.96 9.67
N ILE A 99 5.69 17.24 9.85
CA ILE A 99 4.73 18.33 9.65
C ILE A 99 4.87 18.91 8.23
N ALA A 100 6.09 18.90 7.71
CA ALA A 100 6.38 19.32 6.33
C ALA A 100 5.89 18.28 5.33
N THR A 101 5.56 18.73 4.13
CA THR A 101 5.20 17.90 2.97
C THR A 101 6.42 17.54 2.11
N THR A 102 7.60 17.58 2.71
CA THR A 102 8.86 17.19 2.09
C THR A 102 9.79 16.56 3.13
N ALA A 103 10.63 15.62 2.69
CA ALA A 103 11.67 15.02 3.50
C ALA A 103 12.86 14.61 2.64
N THR A 104 14.08 14.84 3.11
CA THR A 104 15.30 14.34 2.48
C THR A 104 15.78 13.11 3.24
N VAL A 105 16.01 12.01 2.53
CA VAL A 105 16.40 10.74 3.13
C VAL A 105 17.59 10.14 2.39
N PRO A 106 18.71 9.82 3.08
CA PRO A 106 19.82 9.11 2.48
C PRO A 106 19.42 7.64 2.28
N LEU A 107 19.61 7.13 1.05
CA LEU A 107 19.32 5.77 0.64
C LEU A 107 20.54 5.16 -0.05
N THR A 108 20.69 3.85 0.00
CA THR A 108 21.74 3.13 -0.71
C THR A 108 21.48 3.18 -2.21
N ARG A 109 22.50 3.50 -3.01
CA ARG A 109 22.45 3.58 -4.46
C ARG A 109 22.35 2.20 -5.12
N GLY A 110 21.94 2.16 -6.38
CA GLY A 110 21.86 0.92 -7.17
C GLY A 110 20.69 0.01 -6.76
N HIS A 111 19.62 0.55 -6.20
CA HIS A 111 18.47 -0.23 -5.73
C HIS A 111 17.14 0.38 -6.15
N ARG A 112 16.15 -0.49 -6.25
CA ARG A 112 14.74 -0.13 -6.44
C ARG A 112 14.10 0.19 -5.11
N TYR A 113 13.27 1.21 -5.08
CA TYR A 113 12.55 1.66 -3.89
C TYR A 113 11.07 1.81 -4.16
N ALA A 114 10.26 1.45 -3.17
CA ALA A 114 8.85 1.78 -3.11
C ALA A 114 8.61 2.71 -1.92
N TRP A 115 7.77 3.74 -2.07
CA TRP A 115 7.51 4.66 -0.99
C TRP A 115 6.04 5.09 -0.94
N LYS A 116 5.61 5.40 0.26
CA LYS A 116 4.26 5.88 0.55
C LYS A 116 4.26 6.82 1.75
N VAL A 117 3.20 7.61 1.85
CA VAL A 117 2.95 8.53 2.96
C VAL A 117 1.64 8.14 3.64
N THR A 118 1.63 8.12 4.96
CA THR A 118 0.43 7.95 5.77
C THR A 118 0.08 9.26 6.44
N SER A 119 -1.09 9.81 6.10
CA SER A 119 -1.66 11.02 6.72
C SER A 119 -2.23 10.70 8.10
N LYS A 120 -2.03 11.61 9.05
CA LYS A 120 -2.52 11.52 10.44
C LYS A 120 -3.10 12.84 10.90
N ASN A 121 -4.08 12.78 11.80
CA ASN A 121 -4.60 13.92 12.55
C ASN A 121 -4.78 13.54 14.03
N LYS A 122 -5.54 14.33 14.80
CA LYS A 122 -5.83 14.03 16.23
C LYS A 122 -6.72 12.82 16.45
N GLY A 123 -7.36 12.29 15.39
CA GLY A 123 -8.15 11.06 15.44
C GLY A 123 -7.27 9.81 15.55
N THR A 124 -7.94 8.67 15.65
CA THR A 124 -7.26 7.36 15.70
C THR A 124 -7.11 6.73 14.32
N GLN A 125 -7.78 7.27 13.31
CA GLN A 125 -7.73 6.79 11.93
C GLN A 125 -6.57 7.46 11.17
N THR A 126 -6.02 6.74 10.21
CA THR A 126 -4.97 7.21 9.32
C THR A 126 -5.33 6.88 7.88
N THR A 127 -4.78 7.62 6.92
CA THR A 127 -5.03 7.38 5.49
C THR A 127 -3.70 7.26 4.75
N ALA A 128 -3.48 6.13 4.10
CA ALA A 128 -2.30 5.90 3.28
C ALA A 128 -2.47 6.47 1.86
N SER A 129 -1.39 6.99 1.31
CA SER A 129 -1.28 7.35 -0.11
C SER A 129 -1.23 6.10 -1.00
N ASP A 130 -1.20 6.31 -2.31
CA ASP A 130 -0.68 5.33 -3.25
C ASP A 130 0.78 5.02 -2.93
N THR A 131 1.30 3.94 -3.51
CA THR A 131 2.71 3.58 -3.43
C THR A 131 3.38 3.94 -4.74
N TYR A 132 4.42 4.78 -4.69
CA TYR A 132 5.25 5.11 -5.84
C TYR A 132 6.54 4.32 -5.80
N LYS A 133 7.11 4.04 -6.97
CA LYS A 133 8.36 3.30 -7.14
C LYS A 133 9.38 4.13 -7.91
N PHE A 134 10.66 3.94 -7.63
CA PHE A 134 11.77 4.54 -8.37
C PHE A 134 13.02 3.69 -8.24
N TYR A 135 13.97 3.89 -9.17
CA TYR A 135 15.31 3.33 -9.09
C TYR A 135 16.29 4.43 -8.70
N LEU A 136 17.09 4.20 -7.67
CA LEU A 136 18.16 5.11 -7.26
C LEU A 136 19.46 4.69 -7.92
N ALA A 137 19.96 5.49 -8.86
CA ALA A 137 21.11 5.17 -9.68
C ALA A 137 22.34 4.74 -8.87
N GLY A 138 22.94 3.65 -9.28
CA GLY A 138 24.21 3.11 -8.76
C GLY A 138 25.43 3.71 -9.45
N ASP A 139 26.60 3.14 -9.15
CA ASP A 139 27.84 3.44 -9.86
C ASP A 139 27.96 2.48 -11.04
N GLY A 140 27.48 2.91 -12.22
CA GLY A 140 27.75 2.20 -13.47
C GLY A 140 27.08 0.81 -13.60
N GLU A 141 25.84 0.64 -13.14
CA GLU A 141 25.09 -0.55 -13.52
C GLU A 141 24.78 -0.47 -15.02
N GLU A 142 25.28 -1.46 -15.78
CA GLU A 142 25.07 -1.52 -17.23
C GLU A 142 23.64 -1.96 -17.58
N ASN A 143 22.88 -2.56 -16.62
CA ASN A 143 21.50 -2.98 -16.80
C ASN A 143 20.82 -3.17 -15.44
N ALA A 144 19.78 -2.39 -15.15
CA ALA A 144 18.93 -2.54 -13.98
C ALA A 144 17.69 -3.37 -14.33
N ALA A 145 17.21 -4.18 -13.39
CA ALA A 145 15.99 -4.95 -13.63
C ALA A 145 14.75 -4.05 -13.76
N PRO A 146 13.78 -4.42 -14.59
CA PRO A 146 12.53 -3.69 -14.74
C PRO A 146 11.74 -3.61 -13.42
N PHE A 147 10.87 -2.62 -13.29
CA PHE A 147 9.87 -2.60 -12.22
C PHE A 147 8.85 -3.73 -12.44
N SER A 148 8.35 -4.28 -11.34
CA SER A 148 7.25 -5.26 -11.42
C SER A 148 6.00 -4.58 -11.99
N ALA A 149 5.27 -5.29 -12.85
CA ALA A 149 4.04 -4.77 -13.43
C ALA A 149 2.96 -4.52 -12.36
N GLU A 150 2.14 -3.50 -12.59
CA GLU A 150 0.95 -3.16 -11.80
C GLU A 150 -0.30 -3.35 -12.65
N ALA A 151 -1.38 -3.89 -12.06
CA ALA A 151 -2.64 -4.07 -12.76
C ALA A 151 -3.37 -2.74 -12.93
N ILE A 152 -3.74 -2.41 -14.16
CA ILE A 152 -4.58 -1.26 -14.49
C ILE A 152 -6.04 -1.72 -14.64
N ALA A 153 -6.28 -2.76 -15.42
CA ALA A 153 -7.61 -3.34 -15.63
C ALA A 153 -7.53 -4.86 -15.85
N PRO A 154 -8.48 -5.62 -15.28
CA PRO A 154 -9.43 -5.24 -14.24
C PRO A 154 -8.73 -4.83 -12.94
N GLN A 155 -9.35 -3.92 -12.16
CA GLN A 155 -8.84 -3.58 -10.84
C GLN A 155 -8.82 -4.85 -9.96
N PRO A 156 -7.75 -5.09 -9.19
CA PRO A 156 -7.63 -6.28 -8.35
C PRO A 156 -8.83 -6.49 -7.43
N GLY A 157 -9.39 -7.70 -7.44
CA GLY A 157 -10.56 -8.07 -6.66
C GLY A 157 -11.91 -7.57 -7.20
N SER A 158 -11.94 -6.93 -8.37
CA SER A 158 -13.18 -6.41 -8.97
C SER A 158 -14.02 -7.50 -9.64
N SER A 159 -15.30 -7.15 -9.90
CA SER A 159 -16.18 -7.94 -10.76
C SER A 159 -16.33 -7.24 -12.11
N VAL A 160 -16.21 -8.00 -13.19
CA VAL A 160 -16.30 -7.52 -14.57
C VAL A 160 -17.35 -8.28 -15.37
N THR A 161 -17.85 -7.67 -16.42
CA THR A 161 -18.70 -8.34 -17.40
C THR A 161 -17.86 -8.66 -18.61
N ALA A 162 -17.92 -9.90 -19.08
CA ALA A 162 -17.24 -10.30 -20.31
C ALA A 162 -17.84 -9.58 -21.55
N SER A 163 -17.03 -9.42 -22.56
CA SER A 163 -17.49 -8.95 -23.86
C SER A 163 -18.48 -9.91 -24.51
N GLU A 164 -19.09 -9.50 -25.63
CA GLU A 164 -19.97 -10.38 -26.42
C GLU A 164 -19.25 -11.65 -26.94
N ASN A 165 -17.93 -11.62 -27.03
CA ASN A 165 -17.08 -12.74 -27.41
C ASN A 165 -16.61 -13.60 -26.24
N ASN A 166 -17.14 -13.37 -25.02
CA ASN A 166 -16.71 -13.99 -23.79
C ASN A 166 -15.21 -13.75 -23.49
N THR A 167 -14.76 -12.52 -23.65
CA THR A 167 -13.39 -12.11 -23.34
C THR A 167 -13.36 -10.96 -22.34
N VAL A 168 -12.23 -10.81 -21.66
CA VAL A 168 -11.88 -9.66 -20.82
C VAL A 168 -10.52 -9.15 -21.26
N THR A 169 -10.38 -7.82 -21.38
CA THR A 169 -9.09 -7.20 -21.65
C THR A 169 -8.37 -6.98 -20.31
N LEU A 170 -7.17 -7.55 -20.20
CA LEU A 170 -6.23 -7.25 -19.13
C LEU A 170 -5.32 -6.12 -19.57
N GLU A 171 -5.04 -5.20 -18.67
CA GLU A 171 -4.14 -4.07 -18.88
C GLU A 171 -3.24 -3.91 -17.66
N TRP A 172 -1.96 -3.65 -17.90
CA TRP A 172 -0.96 -3.45 -16.86
C TRP A 172 0.01 -2.34 -17.24
N GLU A 173 0.75 -1.86 -16.27
CA GLU A 173 1.80 -0.88 -16.45
C GLU A 173 3.11 -1.42 -15.88
N ALA A 174 4.20 -1.25 -16.61
CA ALA A 174 5.54 -1.53 -16.16
C ALA A 174 6.51 -0.53 -16.79
N ALA A 175 7.64 -0.32 -16.15
CA ALA A 175 8.70 0.55 -16.64
C ALA A 175 10.07 -0.07 -16.37
N ASP A 176 11.07 0.38 -17.13
CA ASP A 176 12.46 -0.01 -16.95
C ASP A 176 13.30 1.19 -16.56
N PRO A 177 14.21 1.07 -15.55
CA PRO A 177 15.09 2.17 -15.13
C PRO A 177 16.02 2.67 -16.24
N ASP A 178 16.46 1.77 -17.11
CA ASP A 178 17.38 2.07 -18.21
C ASP A 178 16.64 2.42 -19.51
N SER A 179 15.30 2.42 -19.45
CA SER A 179 14.41 2.66 -20.57
C SER A 179 14.51 1.58 -21.66
N ASP A 180 14.85 0.35 -21.27
CA ASP A 180 14.92 -0.79 -22.16
C ASP A 180 13.53 -1.20 -22.67
N THR A 181 13.52 -1.86 -23.83
CA THR A 181 12.29 -2.40 -24.38
C THR A 181 11.82 -3.60 -23.59
N LEU A 182 10.62 -3.50 -23.01
CA LEU A 182 10.02 -4.55 -22.23
C LEU A 182 9.26 -5.57 -23.05
N THR A 183 9.36 -6.82 -22.64
CA THR A 183 8.50 -7.91 -23.06
C THR A 183 7.80 -8.51 -21.86
N TYR A 184 6.62 -9.11 -22.09
CA TYR A 184 5.79 -9.61 -21.01
C TYR A 184 5.40 -11.07 -21.24
N THR A 185 5.25 -11.81 -20.17
CA THR A 185 4.59 -13.10 -20.14
C THR A 185 3.41 -13.01 -19.19
N LEU A 186 2.22 -13.27 -19.68
CA LEU A 186 0.99 -13.31 -18.90
C LEU A 186 0.76 -14.74 -18.38
N LEU A 187 0.71 -14.90 -17.08
CA LEU A 187 0.22 -16.09 -16.38
C LEU A 187 -1.23 -15.83 -15.99
N ILE A 188 -2.16 -16.68 -16.42
CA ILE A 188 -3.58 -16.58 -16.06
C ILE A 188 -4.20 -17.94 -15.92
N ASP A 189 -4.91 -18.15 -14.81
CA ASP A 189 -5.58 -19.40 -14.49
C ASP A 189 -6.72 -19.19 -13.47
N THR A 190 -7.37 -20.27 -13.06
CA THR A 190 -8.42 -20.25 -12.02
C THR A 190 -7.94 -20.81 -10.67
N VAL A 191 -6.64 -20.99 -10.50
CA VAL A 191 -6.01 -21.63 -9.32
C VAL A 191 -5.27 -20.59 -8.47
N ASP A 192 -4.21 -19.98 -9.01
CA ASP A 192 -3.31 -19.12 -8.26
C ASP A 192 -2.60 -18.03 -9.08
N GLY A 193 -2.82 -17.94 -10.41
CA GLY A 193 -2.16 -16.97 -11.31
C GLY A 193 -0.67 -17.24 -11.54
N ARG A 194 -0.22 -18.48 -11.34
CA ARG A 194 1.19 -18.88 -11.43
C ARG A 194 1.41 -20.13 -12.27
N GLN A 195 0.35 -20.63 -12.90
CA GLN A 195 0.44 -21.76 -13.79
C GLN A 195 1.20 -21.36 -15.07
N GLU A 196 1.73 -22.36 -15.76
CA GLU A 196 2.54 -22.13 -16.97
C GLU A 196 1.77 -21.34 -18.03
N ALA A 197 2.41 -20.32 -18.62
CA ALA A 197 1.82 -19.50 -19.65
C ALA A 197 1.68 -20.28 -20.97
N THR A 198 0.55 -20.11 -21.65
CA THR A 198 0.39 -20.59 -23.04
C THR A 198 1.33 -19.83 -23.98
N GLU A 199 1.61 -20.40 -25.17
CA GLU A 199 2.48 -19.75 -26.17
C GLU A 199 1.96 -18.35 -26.55
N ASP A 200 0.64 -18.17 -26.68
CA ASP A 200 0.01 -16.89 -27.02
C ASP A 200 0.15 -15.80 -25.93
N ASN A 201 0.52 -16.20 -24.74
CA ASN A 201 0.70 -15.33 -23.59
C ASN A 201 2.17 -15.02 -23.28
N GLN A 202 3.09 -15.47 -24.13
CA GLN A 202 4.53 -15.25 -23.99
C GLN A 202 5.03 -14.21 -25.00
N ASN A 203 6.13 -13.53 -24.65
CA ASN A 203 6.79 -12.54 -25.51
C ASN A 203 5.85 -11.41 -26.00
N LEU A 204 4.89 -11.02 -25.17
CA LEU A 204 4.01 -9.90 -25.49
C LEU A 204 4.82 -8.60 -25.54
N THR A 205 4.56 -7.77 -26.52
CA THR A 205 5.20 -6.45 -26.69
C THR A 205 4.26 -5.29 -26.37
N THR A 206 3.03 -5.61 -25.98
CA THR A 206 2.02 -4.66 -25.54
C THR A 206 1.67 -4.92 -24.09
N ASN A 207 1.25 -3.91 -23.41
CA ASN A 207 0.80 -3.96 -22.01
C ASN A 207 -0.69 -4.26 -21.84
N THR A 208 -1.30 -4.86 -22.89
CA THR A 208 -2.70 -5.28 -22.91
C THR A 208 -2.84 -6.65 -23.55
N LYS A 209 -3.77 -7.44 -23.06
CA LYS A 209 -4.12 -8.74 -23.65
C LYS A 209 -5.60 -9.04 -23.44
N GLU A 210 -6.27 -9.43 -24.50
CA GLU A 210 -7.62 -9.97 -24.44
C GLU A 210 -7.55 -11.48 -24.16
N VAL A 211 -8.27 -11.95 -23.15
CA VAL A 211 -8.27 -13.34 -22.70
C VAL A 211 -9.69 -13.92 -22.68
N PRO A 212 -9.89 -15.17 -23.09
CA PRO A 212 -11.19 -15.85 -23.00
C PRO A 212 -11.52 -16.12 -21.54
N VAL A 213 -12.80 -15.98 -21.18
CA VAL A 213 -13.28 -16.16 -19.83
C VAL A 213 -14.66 -16.81 -19.78
N GLU A 214 -14.99 -17.40 -18.61
CA GLU A 214 -16.29 -18.00 -18.33
C GLU A 214 -17.03 -17.23 -17.23
N ALA A 215 -18.33 -17.00 -17.42
CA ALA A 215 -19.18 -16.34 -16.43
C ALA A 215 -19.20 -17.10 -15.10
N GLY A 216 -19.29 -16.39 -13.99
CA GLY A 216 -19.30 -16.94 -12.64
C GLY A 216 -17.93 -17.35 -12.08
N THR A 217 -16.85 -17.25 -12.88
CA THR A 217 -15.51 -17.74 -12.54
C THR A 217 -14.61 -16.62 -11.97
N ILE A 218 -13.73 -16.99 -11.06
CA ILE A 218 -12.65 -16.13 -10.56
C ILE A 218 -11.37 -16.52 -11.31
N TYR A 219 -10.70 -15.52 -11.86
CA TYR A 219 -9.41 -15.67 -12.50
C TYR A 219 -8.33 -14.99 -11.65
N TYR A 220 -7.17 -15.63 -11.61
CA TYR A 220 -5.93 -15.10 -11.03
C TYR A 220 -4.93 -14.91 -12.15
N TRP A 221 -4.19 -13.81 -12.10
CA TRP A 221 -3.21 -13.51 -13.14
C TRP A 221 -2.02 -12.74 -12.58
N SER A 222 -0.88 -12.90 -13.22
CA SER A 222 0.35 -12.15 -12.95
C SER A 222 1.14 -11.94 -14.23
N ILE A 223 2.08 -11.01 -14.19
CA ILE A 223 2.93 -10.63 -15.32
C ILE A 223 4.39 -10.88 -14.95
N ILE A 224 5.11 -11.55 -15.85
CA ILE A 224 6.56 -11.55 -15.85
C ILE A 224 7.00 -10.47 -16.83
N THR A 225 7.68 -9.44 -16.33
CA THR A 225 8.27 -8.35 -17.13
C THR A 225 9.73 -8.64 -17.36
N SER A 226 10.20 -8.55 -18.61
CA SER A 226 11.61 -8.76 -18.98
C SER A 226 12.13 -7.64 -19.87
N ASP A 227 13.37 -7.20 -19.62
CA ASP A 227 14.19 -6.30 -20.44
C ASP A 227 15.06 -7.06 -21.46
N GLY A 228 14.95 -8.39 -21.52
CA GLY A 228 15.79 -9.28 -22.32
C GLY A 228 16.98 -9.86 -21.59
N SER A 229 17.39 -9.28 -20.47
CA SER A 229 18.50 -9.74 -19.61
C SER A 229 18.01 -10.21 -18.24
N ILE A 230 17.10 -9.46 -17.66
CA ILE A 230 16.54 -9.70 -16.31
C ILE A 230 15.01 -9.76 -16.41
N SER A 231 14.40 -10.59 -15.55
CA SER A 231 12.96 -10.73 -15.49
C SER A 231 12.45 -10.56 -14.05
N VAL A 232 11.30 -9.90 -13.89
CA VAL A 232 10.66 -9.62 -12.61
C VAL A 232 9.19 -10.03 -12.66
N ASN A 233 8.72 -10.72 -11.61
CA ASN A 233 7.33 -11.11 -11.48
C ASN A 233 6.53 -9.99 -10.78
N SER A 234 5.29 -9.80 -11.22
CA SER A 234 4.33 -8.97 -10.48
C SER A 234 3.76 -9.70 -9.26
N ASP A 235 2.97 -8.99 -8.45
CA ASP A 235 2.00 -9.60 -7.57
C ASP A 235 0.96 -10.40 -8.37
N VAL A 236 0.22 -11.27 -7.68
CA VAL A 236 -0.94 -11.97 -8.27
C VAL A 236 -2.17 -11.10 -8.08
N PHE A 237 -2.84 -10.81 -9.17
CA PHE A 237 -4.09 -10.07 -9.24
C PHE A 237 -5.26 -11.03 -9.44
N SER A 238 -6.47 -10.62 -9.13
CA SER A 238 -7.66 -11.42 -9.38
C SER A 238 -8.83 -10.56 -9.83
N PHE A 239 -9.74 -11.17 -10.58
CA PHE A 239 -11.05 -10.60 -10.89
C PHE A 239 -12.11 -11.70 -11.00
N ARG A 240 -13.37 -11.32 -10.85
CA ARG A 240 -14.51 -12.21 -11.02
C ARG A 240 -15.28 -11.82 -12.28
N VAL A 241 -15.70 -12.81 -13.07
CA VAL A 241 -16.60 -12.61 -14.21
C VAL A 241 -18.04 -12.79 -13.74
N ASN A 242 -18.91 -11.80 -14.04
CA ASN A 242 -20.35 -11.84 -13.70
C ASN A 242 -21.14 -12.71 -14.68
#